data_5e64db8d00aef7328a8c9fdf3b4452da
#
_entry.id   5e64db8d00aef7328a8c9fdf3b4452da
#
_cell.length_a   1.000
_cell.length_b   1.000
_cell.length_c   1.000
_cell.angle_alpha   90.00
_cell.angle_beta   90.00
_cell.angle_gamma   90.00
#
_symmetry.space_group_name_H-M   'P 1'
#
loop_
_entity.id
_entity.type
_entity.pdbx_description
1 polymer ?
#
loop_
_entity_poly.entity_id
_entity_poly.type
_entity_poly.pdbx_seq_one_letter_code
_entity_poly.pdbx_strand_id
1 'polypeptide(L)'
;HYSLTSGQIAQVYLDLFRVSPQDIDRPAHRLLKQIQANYPYLQVENANAILRRLRLIKQPCEIDAIRQAEKVTGEGIMAMMKASRPGMYEYQYKAEFDYALTQHGPQGPAFPSIISAGKNNFCIHYYSYRGQAHDGDMVLNDVGAQHDSLMTDVSRGFPCNGRFSDKQKLLFNCALQTSNHMFSIVKPGFSMAEVDATIRRYNAALLCDAGVLDKPENIGRYMWHGGAHHVGYDVHDVIERPLTVKPGMVFCIDVGIYHEEWGIGFRLEDNLLVTEDGCENLSAAIPRT
;
A
#
# COMPACT_ATOMS: atom_id res chain seq x y z
N HIS A 1 -13.37 -27.94 25.39
CA HIS A 1 -12.67 -29.20 25.72
C HIS A 1 -13.63 -30.42 25.62
N TYR A 2 -14.78 -30.40 26.32
CA TYR A 2 -15.77 -31.48 26.30
C TYR A 2 -16.19 -31.89 24.87
N SER A 3 -16.53 -30.92 24.03
CA SER A 3 -16.96 -31.19 22.64
C SER A 3 -15.88 -31.81 21.76
N LEU A 4 -14.61 -31.57 22.07
CA LEU A 4 -13.48 -32.24 21.41
C LEU A 4 -13.34 -33.69 21.90
N THR A 5 -13.37 -33.90 23.20
CA THR A 5 -13.17 -35.25 23.79
C THR A 5 -14.37 -36.16 23.57
N SER A 6 -15.59 -35.63 23.44
CA SER A 6 -16.82 -36.41 23.18
C SER A 6 -17.02 -36.74 21.70
N GLY A 7 -16.12 -36.31 20.80
CA GLY A 7 -16.26 -36.56 19.35
C GLY A 7 -17.33 -35.72 18.66
N GLN A 8 -17.89 -34.71 19.33
CA GLN A 8 -18.87 -33.79 18.71
C GLN A 8 -18.23 -32.90 17.65
N ILE A 9 -16.92 -32.63 17.75
CA ILE A 9 -16.14 -31.91 16.75
C ILE A 9 -15.22 -32.90 16.06
N ALA A 10 -15.40 -33.08 14.76
CA ALA A 10 -14.59 -33.97 13.94
C ALA A 10 -13.55 -33.21 13.11
N GLN A 11 -13.78 -31.93 12.85
CA GLN A 11 -12.95 -31.11 11.96
C GLN A 11 -12.72 -29.72 12.55
N VAL A 12 -11.51 -29.22 12.38
CA VAL A 12 -11.08 -27.87 12.81
C VAL A 12 -10.43 -27.16 11.63
N TYR A 13 -10.74 -25.87 11.46
CA TYR A 13 -10.12 -25.02 10.46
C TYR A 13 -9.17 -24.02 11.12
N LEU A 14 -7.92 -23.96 10.67
CA LEU A 14 -6.90 -23.04 11.17
C LEU A 14 -6.30 -22.28 10.00
N ASP A 15 -6.00 -20.99 10.19
CA ASP A 15 -5.20 -20.25 9.21
C ASP A 15 -3.73 -20.66 9.31
N LEU A 16 -3.33 -21.56 8.43
CA LEU A 16 -1.99 -22.13 8.37
C LEU A 16 -1.14 -21.50 7.25
N PHE A 17 -1.38 -20.23 6.93
CA PHE A 17 -0.64 -19.54 5.88
C PHE A 17 0.86 -19.46 6.20
N ARG A 18 1.67 -19.77 5.18
CA ARG A 18 3.12 -19.54 5.12
C ARG A 18 3.48 -18.96 3.76
N VAL A 19 4.44 -18.05 3.74
CA VAL A 19 5.09 -17.58 2.50
C VAL A 19 6.13 -18.61 2.06
N SER A 20 6.88 -19.16 3.03
CA SER A 20 7.93 -20.16 2.84
C SER A 20 7.77 -21.29 3.83
N PRO A 21 8.13 -22.54 3.45
CA PRO A 21 8.16 -23.66 4.40
C PRO A 21 9.06 -23.41 5.62
N GLN A 22 10.03 -22.52 5.51
CA GLN A 22 10.99 -22.16 6.57
C GLN A 22 10.49 -21.07 7.50
N ASP A 23 9.30 -20.50 7.24
CA ASP A 23 8.74 -19.46 8.10
C ASP A 23 8.55 -19.94 9.53
N ILE A 24 8.78 -19.05 10.49
CA ILE A 24 8.60 -19.30 11.92
C ILE A 24 7.13 -19.67 12.19
N ASP A 25 6.93 -20.65 13.08
CA ASP A 25 5.60 -21.09 13.50
C ASP A 25 4.80 -19.93 14.14
N ARG A 26 3.71 -19.57 13.49
CA ARG A 26 2.68 -18.69 14.05
C ARG A 26 1.87 -19.41 15.14
N PRO A 27 1.07 -18.71 15.95
CA PRO A 27 0.22 -19.34 16.98
C PRO A 27 -0.63 -20.49 16.44
N ALA A 28 -1.22 -20.34 15.25
CA ALA A 28 -2.02 -21.39 14.61
C ALA A 28 -1.22 -22.67 14.31
N HIS A 29 0.05 -22.55 13.90
CA HIS A 29 0.91 -23.72 13.67
C HIS A 29 1.27 -24.45 14.97
N ARG A 30 1.50 -23.69 16.05
CA ARG A 30 1.73 -24.27 17.38
C ARG A 30 0.48 -24.99 17.91
N LEU A 31 -0.70 -24.36 17.72
CA LEU A 31 -1.98 -24.97 18.06
C LEU A 31 -2.25 -26.24 17.25
N LEU A 32 -1.93 -26.25 15.94
CA LEU A 32 -2.01 -27.46 15.11
C LEU A 32 -1.23 -28.63 15.72
N LYS A 33 0.03 -28.40 16.12
CA LYS A 33 0.86 -29.44 16.76
C LYS A 33 0.25 -29.96 18.04
N GLN A 34 -0.32 -29.10 18.88
CA GLN A 34 -1.01 -29.49 20.11
C GLN A 34 -2.28 -30.30 19.84
N ILE A 35 -3.08 -29.91 18.84
CA ILE A 35 -4.28 -30.64 18.43
C ILE A 35 -3.90 -32.05 17.97
N GLN A 36 -2.92 -32.14 17.06
CA GLN A 36 -2.47 -33.42 16.52
C GLN A 36 -1.92 -34.36 17.61
N ALA A 37 -1.24 -33.83 18.61
CA ALA A 37 -0.69 -34.61 19.72
C ALA A 37 -1.77 -35.11 20.70
N ASN A 38 -2.78 -34.27 21.01
CA ASN A 38 -3.77 -34.56 22.04
C ASN A 38 -5.10 -35.16 21.51
N TYR A 39 -5.41 -34.88 20.23
CA TYR A 39 -6.65 -35.29 19.56
C TYR A 39 -6.36 -35.84 18.16
N PRO A 40 -5.68 -36.99 18.04
CA PRO A 40 -5.20 -37.51 16.76
C PRO A 40 -6.33 -37.89 15.78
N TYR A 41 -7.54 -38.01 16.26
CA TYR A 41 -8.75 -38.30 15.45
C TYR A 41 -9.36 -37.03 14.81
N LEU A 42 -8.93 -35.83 15.23
CA LEU A 42 -9.42 -34.58 14.59
C LEU A 42 -8.75 -34.34 13.25
N GLN A 43 -9.58 -34.00 12.26
CA GLN A 43 -9.11 -33.53 11.00
C GLN A 43 -8.83 -32.01 11.11
N VAL A 44 -7.68 -31.57 10.63
CA VAL A 44 -7.35 -30.14 10.58
C VAL A 44 -7.16 -29.72 9.15
N GLU A 45 -7.94 -28.72 8.76
CA GLU A 45 -7.93 -28.12 7.43
C GLU A 45 -7.33 -26.71 7.46
N ASN A 46 -6.67 -26.31 6.37
CA ASN A 46 -6.16 -24.96 6.22
C ASN A 46 -7.27 -23.99 5.79
N ALA A 47 -7.68 -23.10 6.69
CA ALA A 47 -8.69 -22.07 6.43
C ALA A 47 -8.24 -20.98 5.46
N ASN A 48 -6.94 -20.89 5.14
CA ASN A 48 -6.38 -19.76 4.41
C ASN A 48 -7.06 -19.48 3.07
N ALA A 49 -7.37 -20.53 2.28
CA ALA A 49 -8.06 -20.35 1.00
C ALA A 49 -9.48 -19.77 1.16
N ILE A 50 -10.19 -20.14 2.24
CA ILE A 50 -11.52 -19.59 2.55
C ILE A 50 -11.39 -18.12 2.93
N LEU A 51 -10.45 -17.81 3.86
CA LEU A 51 -10.22 -16.45 4.33
C LEU A 51 -9.80 -15.49 3.20
N ARG A 52 -8.93 -15.95 2.30
CA ARG A 52 -8.53 -15.18 1.11
C ARG A 52 -9.73 -14.78 0.27
N ARG A 53 -10.63 -15.72 -0.04
CA ARG A 53 -11.82 -15.45 -0.85
C ARG A 53 -12.78 -14.48 -0.18
N LEU A 54 -12.96 -14.60 1.15
CA LEU A 54 -13.81 -13.70 1.93
C LEU A 54 -13.24 -12.28 1.98
N ARG A 55 -11.92 -12.14 2.12
CA ARG A 55 -11.23 -10.83 2.23
C ARG A 55 -11.06 -10.13 0.88
N LEU A 56 -11.07 -10.90 -0.23
CA LEU A 56 -10.77 -10.37 -1.56
C LEU A 56 -11.83 -9.37 -2.04
N ILE A 57 -13.11 -9.67 -1.83
CA ILE A 57 -14.24 -8.83 -2.21
C ILE A 57 -14.76 -8.15 -0.95
N LYS A 58 -14.57 -6.83 -0.87
CA LYS A 58 -14.98 -6.02 0.27
C LYS A 58 -16.49 -5.86 0.30
N GLN A 59 -17.06 -6.08 1.48
CA GLN A 59 -18.47 -5.81 1.75
C GLN A 59 -18.72 -4.30 1.89
N PRO A 60 -19.94 -3.80 1.73
CA PRO A 60 -20.23 -2.36 1.87
C PRO A 60 -19.70 -1.74 3.17
N CYS A 61 -19.87 -2.41 4.30
CA CYS A 61 -19.37 -1.93 5.60
C CYS A 61 -17.82 -1.86 5.65
N GLU A 62 -17.13 -2.77 4.97
CA GLU A 62 -15.66 -2.76 4.87
C GLU A 62 -15.19 -1.60 3.97
N ILE A 63 -15.91 -1.34 2.88
CA ILE A 63 -15.65 -0.18 2.01
C ILE A 63 -15.86 1.13 2.78
N ASP A 64 -16.94 1.23 3.59
CA ASP A 64 -17.19 2.41 4.41
C ASP A 64 -16.09 2.61 5.47
N ALA A 65 -15.58 1.54 6.08
CA ALA A 65 -14.45 1.60 7.01
C ALA A 65 -13.16 2.07 6.32
N ILE A 66 -12.86 1.58 5.11
CA ILE A 66 -11.73 2.04 4.31
C ILE A 66 -11.87 3.54 3.98
N ARG A 67 -13.07 4.01 3.62
CA ARG A 67 -13.33 5.45 3.37
C ARG A 67 -13.09 6.31 4.61
N GLN A 68 -13.42 5.83 5.80
CA GLN A 68 -13.08 6.53 7.05
C GLN A 68 -11.57 6.56 7.29
N ALA A 69 -10.88 5.44 7.05
CA ALA A 69 -9.42 5.39 7.14
C ALA A 69 -8.75 6.34 6.12
N GLU A 70 -9.26 6.42 4.89
CA GLU A 70 -8.80 7.37 3.85
C GLU A 70 -8.91 8.83 4.30
N LYS A 71 -10.02 9.19 4.91
CA LYS A 71 -10.22 10.54 5.45
C LYS A 71 -9.15 10.88 6.49
N VAL A 72 -8.93 9.98 7.44
CA VAL A 72 -7.92 10.18 8.51
C VAL A 72 -6.50 10.23 7.91
N THR A 73 -6.20 9.35 6.95
CA THR A 73 -4.93 9.37 6.22
C THR A 73 -4.70 10.71 5.52
N GLY A 74 -5.73 11.24 4.85
CA GLY A 74 -5.68 12.52 4.17
C GLY A 74 -5.42 13.69 5.13
N GLU A 75 -6.06 13.70 6.30
CA GLU A 75 -5.82 14.72 7.33
C GLU A 75 -4.37 14.68 7.83
N GLY A 76 -3.80 13.46 8.03
CA GLY A 76 -2.41 13.29 8.43
C GLY A 76 -1.42 13.75 7.35
N ILE A 77 -1.65 13.40 6.08
CA ILE A 77 -0.82 13.87 4.96
C ILE A 77 -0.89 15.40 4.86
N MET A 78 -2.08 15.97 4.96
CA MET A 78 -2.26 17.43 4.94
C MET A 78 -1.56 18.14 6.10
N ALA A 79 -1.53 17.52 7.30
CA ALA A 79 -0.78 18.06 8.44
C ALA A 79 0.72 18.12 8.13
N MET A 80 1.29 17.03 7.59
CA MET A 80 2.69 16.99 7.16
C MET A 80 3.01 18.06 6.10
N MET A 81 2.17 18.18 5.06
CA MET A 81 2.36 19.17 4.00
C MET A 81 2.33 20.61 4.53
N LYS A 82 1.38 20.93 5.42
CA LYS A 82 1.24 22.27 6.02
C LYS A 82 2.41 22.62 6.96
N ALA A 83 2.94 21.65 7.69
CA ALA A 83 4.06 21.84 8.60
C ALA A 83 5.40 21.91 7.86
N SER A 84 5.46 21.41 6.63
CA SER A 84 6.69 21.20 5.86
C SER A 84 7.47 22.50 5.63
N ARG A 85 8.76 22.44 5.90
CA ARG A 85 9.73 23.52 5.64
C ARG A 85 11.15 22.96 5.58
N PRO A 86 12.07 23.65 4.87
CA PRO A 86 13.48 23.31 4.95
C PRO A 86 13.99 23.30 6.38
N GLY A 87 14.86 22.34 6.70
CA GLY A 87 15.42 22.12 8.03
C GLY A 87 14.58 21.22 8.93
N MET A 88 13.38 20.79 8.50
CA MET A 88 12.54 19.87 9.26
C MET A 88 13.12 18.45 9.21
N TYR A 89 13.12 17.75 10.35
CA TYR A 89 13.57 16.36 10.43
C TYR A 89 12.44 15.39 10.09
N GLU A 90 12.78 14.22 9.57
CA GLU A 90 11.84 13.18 9.18
C GLU A 90 10.93 12.72 10.33
N TYR A 91 11.46 12.60 11.56
CA TYR A 91 10.66 12.30 12.76
C TYR A 91 9.63 13.39 13.09
N GLN A 92 9.83 14.63 12.65
CA GLN A 92 8.86 15.71 12.86
C GLN A 92 7.66 15.57 11.89
N TYR A 93 7.90 15.18 10.63
CA TYR A 93 6.80 14.82 9.72
C TYR A 93 6.00 13.65 10.27
N LYS A 94 6.71 12.62 10.81
CA LYS A 94 6.03 11.50 11.46
C LYS A 94 5.17 11.95 12.63
N ALA A 95 5.67 12.87 13.46
CA ALA A 95 4.92 13.41 14.59
C ALA A 95 3.64 14.14 14.15
N GLU A 96 3.67 14.89 13.04
CA GLU A 96 2.47 15.54 12.47
C GLU A 96 1.43 14.50 12.02
N PHE A 97 1.88 13.44 11.35
CA PHE A 97 1.01 12.34 10.94
C PHE A 97 0.41 11.61 12.13
N ASP A 98 1.25 11.16 13.08
CA ASP A 98 0.81 10.42 14.27
C ASP A 98 -0.15 11.27 15.13
N TYR A 99 0.11 12.58 15.25
CA TYR A 99 -0.78 13.49 15.97
C TYR A 99 -2.17 13.54 15.30
N ALA A 100 -2.22 13.70 13.99
CA ALA A 100 -3.48 13.71 13.26
C ALA A 100 -4.26 12.41 13.47
N LEU A 101 -3.59 11.25 13.37
CA LEU A 101 -4.23 9.95 13.59
C LEU A 101 -4.83 9.83 14.99
N THR A 102 -4.07 10.23 16.02
CA THR A 102 -4.50 10.10 17.42
C THR A 102 -5.68 11.00 17.80
N GLN A 103 -5.98 12.03 17.01
CA GLN A 103 -7.20 12.83 17.19
C GLN A 103 -8.47 12.04 16.82
N HIS A 104 -8.34 10.98 16.02
CA HIS A 104 -9.45 10.13 15.59
C HIS A 104 -9.58 8.82 16.37
N GLY A 105 -8.72 8.58 17.35
CA GLY A 105 -8.79 7.41 18.22
C GLY A 105 -7.45 6.73 18.48
N PRO A 106 -7.43 5.62 19.21
CA PRO A 106 -6.19 4.97 19.66
C PRO A 106 -5.59 4.00 18.63
N GLN A 107 -6.14 3.89 17.43
CA GLN A 107 -5.81 2.80 16.51
C GLN A 107 -4.45 2.92 15.83
N GLY A 108 -3.78 4.04 15.87
CA GLY A 108 -2.46 4.21 15.27
C GLY A 108 -2.42 4.01 13.74
N PRO A 109 -1.24 3.99 13.13
CA PRO A 109 -1.08 3.81 11.70
C PRO A 109 -1.41 2.36 11.27
N ALA A 110 -1.79 2.20 10.00
CA ALA A 110 -2.06 0.91 9.37
C ALA A 110 -0.80 0.01 9.34
N PHE A 111 0.34 0.64 9.11
CA PHE A 111 1.65 0.00 9.06
C PHE A 111 2.73 0.99 9.57
N PRO A 112 3.96 0.55 9.81
CA PRO A 112 5.05 1.46 10.14
C PRO A 112 5.23 2.51 9.03
N SER A 113 4.93 3.77 9.32
CA SER A 113 4.98 4.86 8.34
C SER A 113 6.36 4.96 7.69
N ILE A 114 6.41 5.11 6.38
CA ILE A 114 7.64 5.40 5.65
C ILE A 114 7.67 6.91 5.40
N ILE A 115 8.63 7.59 6.00
CA ILE A 115 8.78 9.03 5.86
C ILE A 115 10.26 9.35 5.71
N SER A 116 10.61 9.94 4.58
CA SER A 116 11.99 10.21 4.19
C SER A 116 12.11 11.55 3.46
N ALA A 117 13.33 12.09 3.41
CA ALA A 117 13.64 13.32 2.68
C ALA A 117 14.96 13.20 1.92
N GLY A 118 15.03 13.83 0.75
CA GLY A 118 16.23 13.90 -0.08
C GLY A 118 16.77 12.51 -0.43
N LYS A 119 18.03 12.25 -0.10
CA LYS A 119 18.70 10.95 -0.42
C LYS A 119 18.09 9.73 0.26
N ASN A 120 17.38 9.91 1.39
CA ASN A 120 16.76 8.80 2.10
C ASN A 120 15.54 8.23 1.33
N ASN A 121 14.99 8.97 0.35
CA ASN A 121 13.91 8.53 -0.52
C ASN A 121 14.32 7.32 -1.40
N PHE A 122 15.61 7.04 -1.53
CA PHE A 122 16.13 5.88 -2.27
C PHE A 122 16.18 4.59 -1.42
N CYS A 123 15.73 4.62 -0.17
CA CYS A 123 15.45 3.45 0.63
C CYS A 123 13.94 3.21 0.66
N ILE A 124 13.45 2.21 -0.10
CA ILE A 124 12.01 1.97 -0.32
C ILE A 124 11.25 1.84 1.01
N HIS A 125 11.79 1.10 1.99
CA HIS A 125 11.23 0.91 3.32
C HIS A 125 12.10 1.59 4.39
N TYR A 126 12.05 2.92 4.43
CA TYR A 126 12.88 3.73 5.32
C TYR A 126 12.15 4.03 6.65
N TYR A 127 12.70 3.54 7.76
CA TYR A 127 12.12 3.65 9.11
C TYR A 127 13.03 4.34 10.14
N SER A 128 14.13 4.95 9.71
CA SER A 128 15.08 5.57 10.66
C SER A 128 14.65 6.96 11.14
N TYR A 129 13.98 7.73 10.31
CA TYR A 129 13.45 9.08 10.56
C TYR A 129 14.51 10.09 11.07
N ARG A 130 15.79 9.89 10.72
CA ARG A 130 16.91 10.70 11.24
C ARG A 130 17.39 11.78 10.29
N GLY A 131 16.95 11.74 9.05
CA GLY A 131 17.31 12.70 8.02
C GLY A 131 16.66 14.06 8.27
N GLN A 132 17.23 15.07 7.65
CA GLN A 132 16.73 16.44 7.65
C GLN A 132 16.45 16.85 6.22
N ALA A 133 15.28 17.43 5.95
CA ALA A 133 14.92 17.96 4.65
C ALA A 133 15.66 19.27 4.39
N HIS A 134 16.50 19.32 3.37
CA HIS A 134 17.16 20.54 2.91
C HIS A 134 16.31 21.26 1.87
N ASP A 135 16.59 22.56 1.66
CA ASP A 135 15.82 23.35 0.70
C ASP A 135 15.84 22.71 -0.70
N GLY A 136 14.65 22.48 -1.24
CA GLY A 136 14.47 21.80 -2.53
C GLY A 136 14.43 20.27 -2.49
N ASP A 137 14.67 19.62 -1.34
CA ASP A 137 14.51 18.17 -1.20
C ASP A 137 13.05 17.76 -1.38
N MET A 138 12.84 16.62 -2.06
CA MET A 138 11.56 15.92 -2.02
C MET A 138 11.40 15.24 -0.66
N VAL A 139 10.23 15.38 -0.06
CA VAL A 139 9.74 14.55 1.04
C VAL A 139 8.89 13.46 0.44
N LEU A 140 9.19 12.22 0.77
CA LEU A 140 8.37 11.06 0.45
C LEU A 140 7.71 10.61 1.75
N ASN A 141 6.39 10.49 1.73
CA ASN A 141 5.65 9.78 2.75
C ASN A 141 4.82 8.67 2.11
N ASP A 142 4.80 7.53 2.78
CA ASP A 142 4.02 6.36 2.44
C ASP A 142 3.40 5.89 3.76
N VAL A 143 2.10 6.16 3.89
CA VAL A 143 1.41 6.16 5.17
C VAL A 143 -0.04 5.73 4.99
N GLY A 144 -0.60 5.17 6.07
CA GLY A 144 -2.01 4.82 6.10
C GLY A 144 -2.56 4.84 7.52
N ALA A 145 -3.82 5.19 7.65
CA ALA A 145 -4.62 4.96 8.85
C ALA A 145 -5.34 3.61 8.74
N GLN A 146 -5.89 3.16 9.86
CA GLN A 146 -6.79 2.02 9.91
C GLN A 146 -8.10 2.43 10.61
N HIS A 147 -9.20 1.82 10.18
CA HIS A 147 -10.50 1.94 10.81
C HIS A 147 -11.18 0.58 10.82
N ASP A 148 -11.64 0.11 12.00
CA ASP A 148 -12.21 -1.23 12.17
C ASP A 148 -11.31 -2.36 11.61
N SER A 149 -10.00 -2.23 11.80
CA SER A 149 -8.96 -3.14 11.29
C SER A 149 -8.82 -3.15 9.76
N LEU A 150 -9.46 -2.27 9.04
CA LEU A 150 -9.26 -2.07 7.61
C LEU A 150 -8.28 -0.92 7.37
N MET A 151 -7.34 -1.16 6.48
CA MET A 151 -6.18 -0.32 6.26
C MET A 151 -6.31 0.49 4.97
N THR A 152 -5.56 1.59 4.90
CA THR A 152 -5.29 2.34 3.68
C THR A 152 -3.80 2.41 3.43
N ASP A 153 -3.43 2.69 2.20
CA ASP A 153 -2.05 2.83 1.76
C ASP A 153 -1.95 3.97 0.76
N VAL A 154 -1.33 5.06 1.15
CA VAL A 154 -1.25 6.27 0.33
C VAL A 154 0.15 6.85 0.38
N SER A 155 0.77 6.96 -0.78
CA SER A 155 2.05 7.65 -0.91
C SER A 155 1.90 9.02 -1.55
N ARG A 156 2.64 9.99 -1.01
CA ARG A 156 2.78 11.34 -1.57
C ARG A 156 4.24 11.76 -1.59
N GLY A 157 4.61 12.43 -2.68
CA GLY A 157 5.89 13.11 -2.80
C GLY A 157 5.69 14.60 -3.01
N PHE A 158 6.33 15.44 -2.19
CA PHE A 158 6.26 16.89 -2.33
C PHE A 158 7.60 17.56 -1.96
N PRO A 159 7.96 18.70 -2.55
CA PRO A 159 9.15 19.43 -2.15
C PRO A 159 8.95 20.08 -0.77
N CYS A 160 9.93 19.96 0.12
CA CYS A 160 9.83 20.45 1.51
C CYS A 160 9.58 21.97 1.61
N ASN A 161 9.96 22.73 0.59
CA ASN A 161 9.74 24.18 0.48
C ASN A 161 8.44 24.55 -0.24
N GLY A 162 7.61 23.59 -0.65
CA GLY A 162 6.35 23.80 -1.37
C GLY A 162 6.51 24.20 -2.84
N ARG A 163 7.71 24.10 -3.43
CA ARG A 163 7.97 24.50 -4.82
C ARG A 163 8.71 23.42 -5.58
N PHE A 164 8.06 22.84 -6.59
CA PHE A 164 8.68 21.89 -7.49
C PHE A 164 9.72 22.59 -8.38
N SER A 165 10.93 22.05 -8.47
CA SER A 165 11.86 22.36 -9.55
C SER A 165 11.34 21.77 -10.87
N ASP A 166 11.89 22.25 -12.02
CA ASP A 166 11.47 21.76 -13.34
C ASP A 166 11.65 20.24 -13.48
N LYS A 167 12.76 19.70 -12.96
CA LYS A 167 13.03 18.26 -12.97
C LYS A 167 12.06 17.47 -12.08
N GLN A 168 11.77 17.97 -10.88
CA GLN A 168 10.78 17.35 -9.98
C GLN A 168 9.40 17.35 -10.62
N LYS A 169 8.98 18.51 -11.18
CA LYS A 169 7.69 18.66 -11.86
C LYS A 169 7.55 17.74 -13.06
N LEU A 170 8.62 17.58 -13.85
CA LEU A 170 8.65 16.69 -15.01
C LEU A 170 8.39 15.23 -14.57
N LEU A 171 9.16 14.72 -13.61
CA LEU A 171 9.00 13.35 -13.12
C LEU A 171 7.65 13.15 -12.43
N PHE A 172 7.24 14.12 -11.61
CA PHE A 172 5.95 14.07 -10.93
C PHE A 172 4.77 14.02 -11.92
N ASN A 173 4.83 14.81 -13.00
CA ASN A 173 3.80 14.77 -14.04
C ASN A 173 3.75 13.43 -14.77
N CYS A 174 4.88 12.74 -14.97
CA CYS A 174 4.87 11.38 -15.53
C CYS A 174 4.14 10.40 -14.60
N ALA A 175 4.43 10.44 -13.29
CA ALA A 175 3.73 9.61 -12.31
C ALA A 175 2.24 9.95 -12.23
N LEU A 176 1.88 11.22 -12.21
CA LEU A 176 0.49 11.68 -12.15
C LEU A 176 -0.32 11.26 -13.39
N GLN A 177 0.25 11.40 -14.59
CA GLN A 177 -0.38 10.96 -15.83
C GLN A 177 -0.55 9.43 -15.83
N THR A 178 0.45 8.69 -15.37
CA THR A 178 0.38 7.22 -15.25
C THR A 178 -0.73 6.80 -14.29
N SER A 179 -0.80 7.39 -13.10
CA SER A 179 -1.87 7.13 -12.14
C SER A 179 -3.25 7.44 -12.73
N ASN A 180 -3.42 8.63 -13.32
CA ASN A 180 -4.69 9.04 -13.95
C ASN A 180 -5.10 8.10 -15.10
N HIS A 181 -4.14 7.66 -15.91
CA HIS A 181 -4.39 6.68 -16.96
C HIS A 181 -4.95 5.38 -16.37
N MET A 182 -4.32 4.86 -15.30
CA MET A 182 -4.80 3.63 -14.66
C MET A 182 -6.22 3.76 -14.14
N PHE A 183 -6.56 4.86 -13.45
CA PHE A 183 -7.93 5.12 -12.99
C PHE A 183 -8.94 5.26 -14.13
N SER A 184 -8.50 5.61 -15.35
CA SER A 184 -9.37 5.72 -16.52
C SER A 184 -9.65 4.40 -17.23
N ILE A 185 -8.81 3.38 -17.04
CA ILE A 185 -8.91 2.11 -17.79
C ILE A 185 -9.21 0.89 -16.93
N VAL A 186 -8.87 0.90 -15.63
CA VAL A 186 -9.09 -0.27 -14.76
C VAL A 186 -10.58 -0.51 -14.58
N LYS A 187 -10.99 -1.76 -14.85
CA LYS A 187 -12.36 -2.23 -14.72
C LYS A 187 -12.38 -3.75 -14.52
N PRO A 188 -13.53 -4.35 -14.16
CA PRO A 188 -13.65 -5.79 -14.09
C PRO A 188 -13.17 -6.49 -15.36
N GLY A 189 -12.47 -7.61 -15.19
CA GLY A 189 -11.90 -8.39 -16.29
C GLY A 189 -10.40 -8.18 -16.52
N PHE A 190 -9.80 -7.10 -16.04
CA PHE A 190 -8.34 -6.97 -16.02
C PHE A 190 -7.71 -8.08 -15.19
N SER A 191 -6.53 -8.56 -15.55
CA SER A 191 -5.70 -9.32 -14.60
C SER A 191 -4.83 -8.38 -13.75
N MET A 192 -4.51 -8.76 -12.52
CA MET A 192 -3.59 -7.98 -11.69
C MET A 192 -2.18 -7.88 -12.31
N ALA A 193 -1.77 -8.88 -13.08
CA ALA A 193 -0.52 -8.82 -13.83
C ALA A 193 -0.55 -7.75 -14.93
N GLU A 194 -1.69 -7.54 -15.59
CA GLU A 194 -1.87 -6.46 -16.58
C GLU A 194 -1.87 -5.08 -15.94
N VAL A 195 -2.41 -4.94 -14.71
CA VAL A 195 -2.35 -3.68 -13.96
C VAL A 195 -0.89 -3.25 -13.78
N ASP A 196 -0.04 -4.08 -13.18
CA ASP A 196 1.38 -3.77 -12.97
C ASP A 196 2.13 -3.53 -14.30
N ALA A 197 1.96 -4.41 -15.27
CA ALA A 197 2.60 -4.29 -16.58
C ALA A 197 2.20 -2.99 -17.31
N THR A 198 0.94 -2.55 -17.16
CA THR A 198 0.46 -1.32 -17.79
C THR A 198 1.02 -0.07 -17.10
N ILE A 199 1.07 -0.04 -15.77
CA ILE A 199 1.73 1.04 -15.01
C ILE A 199 3.16 1.21 -15.53
N ARG A 200 3.95 0.14 -15.57
CA ARG A 200 5.34 0.17 -16.04
C ARG A 200 5.47 0.64 -17.47
N ARG A 201 4.68 0.06 -18.37
CA ARG A 201 4.72 0.40 -19.81
C ARG A 201 4.34 1.85 -20.08
N TYR A 202 3.27 2.33 -19.45
CA TYR A 202 2.79 3.70 -19.66
C TYR A 202 3.76 4.73 -19.08
N ASN A 203 4.27 4.51 -17.86
CA ASN A 203 5.27 5.38 -17.26
C ASN A 203 6.59 5.38 -18.04
N ALA A 204 7.01 4.23 -18.56
CA ALA A 204 8.20 4.13 -19.42
C ALA A 204 8.05 4.97 -20.68
N ALA A 205 6.90 4.93 -21.35
CA ALA A 205 6.64 5.74 -22.54
C ALA A 205 6.75 7.26 -22.22
N LEU A 206 6.12 7.70 -21.13
CA LEU A 206 6.19 9.10 -20.71
C LEU A 206 7.63 9.56 -20.38
N LEU A 207 8.39 8.70 -19.70
CA LEU A 207 9.79 9.00 -19.36
C LEU A 207 10.70 9.02 -20.61
N CYS A 208 10.41 8.17 -21.61
CA CYS A 208 11.10 8.22 -22.91
C CYS A 208 10.75 9.51 -23.68
N ASP A 209 9.49 9.87 -23.76
CA ASP A 209 9.02 11.09 -24.42
C ASP A 209 9.61 12.36 -23.77
N ALA A 210 9.82 12.31 -22.45
CA ALA A 210 10.46 13.37 -21.68
C ALA A 210 12.00 13.40 -21.81
N GLY A 211 12.61 12.44 -22.53
CA GLY A 211 14.06 12.32 -22.67
C GLY A 211 14.80 11.90 -21.42
N VAL A 212 14.09 11.34 -20.43
CA VAL A 212 14.66 10.85 -19.16
C VAL A 212 15.10 9.39 -19.28
N LEU A 213 14.35 8.58 -20.00
CA LEU A 213 14.63 7.17 -20.25
C LEU A 213 15.00 6.96 -21.71
N ASP A 214 16.06 6.21 -21.97
CA ASP A 214 16.54 5.95 -23.33
C ASP A 214 15.68 4.93 -24.09
N LYS A 215 15.21 3.90 -23.39
CA LYS A 215 14.38 2.82 -23.93
C LYS A 215 13.38 2.31 -22.89
N PRO A 216 12.15 1.96 -23.27
CA PRO A 216 11.13 1.48 -22.34
C PRO A 216 11.54 0.27 -21.50
N GLU A 217 12.36 -0.62 -22.06
CA GLU A 217 12.84 -1.84 -21.38
C GLU A 217 13.72 -1.50 -20.15
N ASN A 218 14.29 -0.31 -20.12
CA ASN A 218 15.16 0.16 -19.04
C ASN A 218 14.38 0.79 -17.87
N ILE A 219 13.06 0.70 -17.85
CA ILE A 219 12.20 1.30 -16.80
C ILE A 219 12.62 0.89 -15.38
N GLY A 220 13.18 -0.29 -15.20
CA GLY A 220 13.71 -0.76 -13.93
C GLY A 220 14.80 0.13 -13.31
N ARG A 221 15.43 1.04 -14.09
CA ARG A 221 16.36 2.06 -13.55
C ARG A 221 15.65 3.05 -12.62
N TYR A 222 14.38 3.32 -12.87
CA TYR A 222 13.61 4.36 -12.17
C TYR A 222 12.38 3.83 -11.42
N MET A 223 11.87 2.65 -11.75
CA MET A 223 10.78 1.98 -11.02
C MET A 223 11.29 0.72 -10.35
N TRP A 224 11.47 0.76 -9.03
CA TRP A 224 12.17 -0.28 -8.28
C TRP A 224 11.25 -1.31 -7.62
N HIS A 225 9.95 -1.07 -7.59
CA HIS A 225 8.94 -1.95 -6.99
C HIS A 225 7.74 -2.17 -7.92
N GLY A 226 6.83 -3.05 -7.52
CA GLY A 226 5.56 -3.27 -8.20
C GLY A 226 4.64 -2.07 -8.09
N GLY A 227 3.76 -1.90 -9.06
CA GLY A 227 2.86 -0.75 -9.15
C GLY A 227 1.46 -1.02 -8.57
N ALA A 228 1.18 -2.21 -8.02
CA ALA A 228 -0.13 -2.52 -7.45
C ALA A 228 -0.07 -3.71 -6.48
N HIS A 229 -0.77 -3.59 -5.36
CA HIS A 229 -1.06 -4.69 -4.42
C HIS A 229 -2.42 -4.48 -3.76
N HIS A 230 -3.04 -5.57 -3.30
CA HIS A 230 -4.32 -5.49 -2.59
C HIS A 230 -4.15 -4.86 -1.21
N VAL A 231 -5.17 -4.13 -0.79
CA VAL A 231 -5.27 -3.46 0.51
C VAL A 231 -6.57 -3.89 1.20
N GLY A 232 -6.54 -4.07 2.51
CA GLY A 232 -7.70 -4.48 3.29
C GLY A 232 -7.39 -4.66 4.76
N TYR A 233 -7.53 -5.86 5.29
CA TYR A 233 -7.14 -6.21 6.67
C TYR A 233 -5.64 -6.26 6.89
N ASP A 234 -4.88 -6.36 5.82
CA ASP A 234 -3.43 -6.15 5.78
C ASP A 234 -3.12 -5.12 4.70
N VAL A 235 -2.04 -4.33 4.87
CA VAL A 235 -1.59 -3.36 3.88
C VAL A 235 -1.22 -4.05 2.56
N HIS A 236 -0.57 -5.23 2.62
CA HIS A 236 -0.45 -6.15 1.50
C HIS A 236 -1.41 -7.31 1.72
N ASP A 237 -2.69 -7.09 1.36
CA ASP A 237 -3.74 -8.05 1.63
C ASP A 237 -3.61 -9.33 0.81
N VAL A 238 -4.17 -10.41 1.34
CA VAL A 238 -4.06 -11.75 0.77
C VAL A 238 -4.82 -11.87 -0.56
N ILE A 239 -4.22 -12.57 -1.52
CA ILE A 239 -4.80 -12.80 -2.84
C ILE A 239 -4.69 -14.27 -3.27
N GLU A 240 -5.53 -14.68 -4.23
CA GLU A 240 -5.36 -15.90 -5.01
C GLU A 240 -4.75 -15.55 -6.37
N ARG A 241 -3.89 -16.40 -6.92
CA ARG A 241 -3.29 -16.21 -8.25
C ARG A 241 -3.61 -17.40 -9.17
N PRO A 242 -3.88 -17.18 -10.46
CA PRO A 242 -4.05 -15.91 -11.16
C PRO A 242 -5.30 -15.18 -10.70
N LEU A 243 -5.27 -13.84 -10.69
CA LEU A 243 -6.37 -13.03 -10.20
C LEU A 243 -6.91 -12.11 -11.30
N THR A 244 -8.19 -12.26 -11.58
CA THR A 244 -8.97 -11.34 -12.41
C THR A 244 -9.65 -10.31 -11.51
N VAL A 245 -9.54 -9.04 -11.87
CA VAL A 245 -10.16 -7.91 -11.18
C VAL A 245 -11.68 -8.05 -11.22
N LYS A 246 -12.34 -7.90 -10.08
CA LYS A 246 -13.79 -8.02 -9.89
C LYS A 246 -14.32 -6.85 -9.06
N PRO A 247 -15.61 -6.51 -9.20
CA PRO A 247 -16.24 -5.50 -8.32
C PRO A 247 -16.05 -5.82 -6.83
N GLY A 248 -15.87 -4.78 -6.02
CA GLY A 248 -15.61 -4.90 -4.59
C GLY A 248 -14.15 -5.19 -4.21
N MET A 249 -13.25 -5.39 -5.17
CA MET A 249 -11.82 -5.46 -4.88
C MET A 249 -11.27 -4.07 -4.58
N VAL A 250 -10.34 -4.01 -3.61
CA VAL A 250 -9.57 -2.80 -3.28
C VAL A 250 -8.08 -3.11 -3.41
N PHE A 251 -7.37 -2.27 -4.15
CA PHE A 251 -5.91 -2.36 -4.33
C PHE A 251 -5.33 -0.98 -4.60
N CYS A 252 -4.03 -0.80 -4.43
CA CYS A 252 -3.36 0.47 -4.73
C CYS A 252 -2.94 0.57 -6.20
N ILE A 253 -2.81 1.81 -6.68
CA ILE A 253 -2.06 2.17 -7.87
C ILE A 253 -0.87 2.98 -7.38
N ASP A 254 0.31 2.38 -7.39
CA ASP A 254 1.55 2.92 -6.84
C ASP A 254 2.57 3.19 -7.96
N VAL A 255 2.89 4.46 -8.16
CA VAL A 255 3.84 4.91 -9.19
C VAL A 255 5.05 5.55 -8.51
N GLY A 256 6.07 4.74 -8.26
CA GLY A 256 7.36 5.22 -7.75
C GLY A 256 8.31 5.61 -8.87
N ILE A 257 8.97 6.75 -8.73
CA ILE A 257 10.06 7.20 -9.61
C ILE A 257 11.28 7.57 -8.76
N TYR A 258 12.42 6.92 -9.05
CA TYR A 258 13.68 7.07 -8.31
C TYR A 258 14.81 7.41 -9.26
N HIS A 259 15.13 8.69 -9.38
CA HIS A 259 16.20 9.18 -10.26
C HIS A 259 17.41 9.61 -9.42
N GLU A 260 18.33 8.67 -9.16
CA GLU A 260 19.48 8.88 -8.27
C GLU A 260 20.38 10.04 -8.71
N GLU A 261 20.69 10.15 -10.02
CA GLU A 261 21.57 11.21 -10.54
C GLU A 261 20.99 12.62 -10.32
N TRP A 262 19.66 12.74 -10.29
CA TRP A 262 19.00 14.02 -9.98
C TRP A 262 18.71 14.20 -8.49
N GLY A 263 18.91 13.16 -7.69
CA GLY A 263 18.57 13.16 -6.27
C GLY A 263 17.06 13.24 -6.01
N ILE A 264 16.23 12.78 -6.95
CA ILE A 264 14.76 12.87 -6.90
C ILE A 264 14.16 11.48 -6.79
N GLY A 265 13.58 11.17 -5.65
CA GLY A 265 12.84 9.93 -5.41
C GLY A 265 11.50 10.25 -4.74
N PHE A 266 10.41 9.61 -5.20
CA PHE A 266 9.08 9.75 -4.61
C PHE A 266 8.16 8.63 -5.09
N ARG A 267 7.01 8.47 -4.41
CA ARG A 267 5.85 7.67 -4.83
C ARG A 267 4.60 8.54 -4.92
N LEU A 268 3.74 8.20 -5.86
CA LEU A 268 2.36 8.66 -5.94
C LEU A 268 1.46 7.44 -5.95
N GLU A 269 0.76 7.22 -4.87
CA GLU A 269 -0.05 6.04 -4.64
C GLU A 269 -1.42 6.40 -4.09
N ASP A 270 -2.44 5.76 -4.62
CA ASP A 270 -3.82 5.91 -4.22
C ASP A 270 -4.52 4.55 -4.15
N ASN A 271 -5.49 4.41 -3.25
CA ASN A 271 -6.33 3.22 -3.18
C ASN A 271 -7.45 3.29 -4.20
N LEU A 272 -7.65 2.18 -4.90
CA LEU A 272 -8.64 1.99 -5.96
C LEU A 272 -9.69 0.98 -5.49
N LEU A 273 -10.98 1.33 -5.57
CA LEU A 273 -12.10 0.42 -5.44
C LEU A 273 -12.63 0.05 -6.83
N VAL A 274 -12.71 -1.23 -7.13
CA VAL A 274 -13.32 -1.70 -8.39
C VAL A 274 -14.85 -1.65 -8.27
N THR A 275 -15.50 -0.97 -9.23
CA THR A 275 -16.95 -0.87 -9.36
C THR A 275 -17.48 -1.88 -10.39
N GLU A 276 -18.78 -1.87 -10.67
CA GLU A 276 -19.40 -2.80 -11.64
C GLU A 276 -18.89 -2.59 -13.08
N ASP A 277 -18.53 -1.36 -13.44
CA ASP A 277 -18.17 -0.97 -14.81
C ASP A 277 -16.83 -0.26 -14.95
N GLY A 278 -16.15 0.01 -13.82
CA GLY A 278 -14.89 0.76 -13.79
C GLY A 278 -14.20 0.69 -12.44
N CYS A 279 -13.75 1.84 -11.96
CA CYS A 279 -13.16 1.97 -10.63
C CYS A 279 -13.36 3.38 -10.06
N GLU A 280 -13.25 3.47 -8.74
CA GLU A 280 -13.28 4.71 -7.95
C GLU A 280 -11.92 4.92 -7.30
N ASN A 281 -11.42 6.16 -7.29
CA ASN A 281 -10.28 6.54 -6.47
C ASN A 281 -10.75 6.90 -5.07
N LEU A 282 -10.47 6.05 -4.09
CA LEU A 282 -10.83 6.28 -2.69
C LEU A 282 -10.02 7.42 -2.06
N SER A 283 -8.81 7.65 -2.54
CA SER A 283 -7.89 8.69 -2.07
C SER A 283 -8.06 10.03 -2.81
N ALA A 284 -9.11 10.20 -3.62
CA ALA A 284 -9.30 11.37 -4.48
C ALA A 284 -9.35 12.72 -3.74
N ALA A 285 -9.77 12.71 -2.47
CA ALA A 285 -9.82 13.91 -1.63
C ALA A 285 -8.44 14.32 -1.09
N ILE A 286 -7.42 13.46 -1.18
CA ILE A 286 -6.06 13.72 -0.69
C ILE A 286 -5.29 14.46 -1.77
N PRO A 287 -4.78 15.68 -1.53
CA PRO A 287 -4.03 16.43 -2.54
C PRO A 287 -2.87 15.63 -3.13
N ARG A 288 -2.74 15.70 -4.44
CA ARG A 288 -1.64 15.07 -5.18
C ARG A 288 -0.55 16.07 -5.52
N THR A 289 -0.89 17.37 -5.55
CA THR A 289 0.03 18.49 -5.87
C THR A 289 -0.19 19.63 -4.90
#